data_cf3c254d51f0b87c9d4c9801148c41ca
#
_entry.id   cf3c254d51f0b87c9d4c9801148c41ca
#
_cell.length_a   1.000
_cell.length_b   1.000
_cell.length_c   1.000
_cell.angle_alpha   90.00
_cell.angle_beta   90.00
_cell.angle_gamma   90.00
#
_symmetry.space_group_name_H-M   'P 1'
#
loop_
_entity.id
_entity.type
_entity.pdbx_description
1 polymer ?
#
loop_
_entity_poly.entity_id
_entity_poly.type
_entity_poly.pdbx_seq_one_letter_code
_entity_poly.pdbx_strand_id
1 'polypeptide(L)'
;MRDLIILTGPTAVGKTALSIDLAKAVNGEIISADSMQVYRKMDIGTAKITAAEMQGVKHHLIDILDPSEDFNVVLFKEYALKAMEDIYSRGRIPIVVGGTGFYIQALLYDIDFEENDNDMSYREELQNLASLHGNNYIHDMLGKVDPESAEKIHANNVKRVIRALEFYKKTGTKISEHNETESQKESPYNFEYFVLCDDRAKLYDKIDRRIDIMLED
;
A
#
# COMPACT_ATOMS: atom_id res chain seq x y z
N MET A 1 15.83 10.06 15.90
CA MET A 1 14.91 9.60 14.86
C MET A 1 15.26 10.27 13.55
N ARG A 2 14.99 9.64 12.39
CA ARG A 2 15.23 10.22 11.05
C ARG A 2 13.95 10.90 10.57
N ASP A 3 14.08 12.03 9.89
CA ASP A 3 12.93 12.79 9.39
C ASP A 3 12.28 12.11 8.19
N LEU A 4 10.96 12.08 8.16
CA LEU A 4 10.15 11.50 7.11
C LEU A 4 8.92 12.35 6.86
N ILE A 5 8.56 12.59 5.59
CA ILE A 5 7.32 13.28 5.25
C ILE A 5 6.39 12.30 4.53
N ILE A 6 5.13 12.30 4.93
CA ILE A 6 4.06 11.53 4.29
C ILE A 6 3.07 12.50 3.67
N LEU A 7 2.78 12.32 2.39
CA LEU A 7 1.76 13.08 1.67
C LEU A 7 0.75 12.13 1.04
N THR A 8 -0.45 12.08 1.56
CA THR A 8 -1.51 11.17 1.12
C THR A 8 -2.81 11.92 0.80
N GLY A 9 -3.80 11.19 0.33
CA GLY A 9 -5.13 11.71 -0.03
C GLY A 9 -5.73 10.96 -1.21
N PRO A 10 -6.99 11.22 -1.57
CA PRO A 10 -7.67 10.55 -2.66
C PRO A 10 -7.01 10.80 -4.02
N THR A 11 -7.41 10.01 -5.01
CA THR A 11 -6.97 10.23 -6.40
C THR A 11 -7.42 11.60 -6.90
N ALA A 12 -6.67 12.20 -7.82
CA ALA A 12 -6.93 13.51 -8.42
C ALA A 12 -6.96 14.73 -7.47
N VAL A 13 -6.57 14.59 -6.20
CA VAL A 13 -6.54 15.69 -5.21
C VAL A 13 -5.37 16.67 -5.40
N GLY A 14 -4.37 16.33 -6.24
CA GLY A 14 -3.22 17.19 -6.51
C GLY A 14 -1.92 16.81 -5.78
N LYS A 15 -1.83 15.58 -5.25
CA LYS A 15 -0.62 15.10 -4.54
C LYS A 15 0.67 15.30 -5.34
N THR A 16 0.66 14.93 -6.62
CA THR A 16 1.84 14.98 -7.49
C THR A 16 2.45 16.37 -7.61
N ALA A 17 1.64 17.38 -7.91
CA ALA A 17 2.14 18.76 -8.02
C ALA A 17 2.69 19.27 -6.69
N LEU A 18 1.93 19.10 -5.61
CA LEU A 18 2.37 19.55 -4.29
C LEU A 18 3.63 18.82 -3.80
N SER A 19 3.77 17.52 -4.11
CA SER A 19 4.95 16.75 -3.69
C SER A 19 6.24 17.25 -4.32
N ILE A 20 6.19 17.75 -5.55
CA ILE A 20 7.34 18.32 -6.25
C ILE A 20 7.78 19.65 -5.62
N ASP A 21 6.80 20.52 -5.35
CA ASP A 21 7.09 21.80 -4.68
C ASP A 21 7.64 21.57 -3.27
N LEU A 22 7.05 20.64 -2.53
CA LEU A 22 7.53 20.25 -1.21
C LEU A 22 8.96 19.69 -1.27
N ALA A 23 9.22 18.75 -2.20
CA ALA A 23 10.55 18.17 -2.37
C ALA A 23 11.63 19.22 -2.66
N LYS A 24 11.31 20.20 -3.49
CA LYS A 24 12.23 21.32 -3.76
C LYS A 24 12.45 22.18 -2.52
N ALA A 25 11.38 22.46 -1.75
CA ALA A 25 11.46 23.32 -0.57
C ALA A 25 12.31 22.72 0.56
N VAL A 26 12.24 21.38 0.75
CA VAL A 26 12.93 20.68 1.86
C VAL A 26 14.18 19.93 1.41
N ASN A 27 14.63 20.09 0.17
CA ASN A 27 15.71 19.28 -0.42
C ASN A 27 15.45 17.77 -0.31
N GLY A 28 14.22 17.36 -0.62
CA GLY A 28 13.73 15.98 -0.50
C GLY A 28 13.77 15.21 -1.82
N GLU A 29 13.48 13.90 -1.72
CA GLU A 29 13.21 13.01 -2.87
C GLU A 29 11.92 12.24 -2.60
N ILE A 30 11.21 11.86 -3.66
CA ILE A 30 9.89 11.26 -3.57
C ILE A 30 10.00 9.74 -3.66
N ILE A 31 9.26 9.05 -2.79
CA ILE A 31 9.03 7.60 -2.83
C ILE A 31 7.55 7.38 -3.14
N SER A 32 7.25 6.77 -4.29
CA SER A 32 5.85 6.49 -4.68
C SER A 32 5.28 5.36 -3.85
N ALA A 33 4.20 5.63 -3.11
CA ALA A 33 3.36 4.64 -2.42
C ALA A 33 2.10 4.33 -3.25
N ASP A 34 2.30 4.05 -4.53
CA ASP A 34 1.27 3.62 -5.47
C ASP A 34 1.54 2.18 -5.90
N SER A 35 0.50 1.34 -5.90
CA SER A 35 0.64 -0.09 -6.21
C SER A 35 0.73 -0.39 -7.71
N MET A 36 0.50 0.60 -8.57
CA MET A 36 0.44 0.40 -10.02
C MET A 36 1.54 1.15 -10.77
N GLN A 37 1.97 2.33 -10.31
CA GLN A 37 3.02 3.11 -10.98
C GLN A 37 4.41 2.45 -10.89
N VAL A 38 4.55 1.44 -10.07
CA VAL A 38 5.76 0.61 -9.95
C VAL A 38 6.06 -0.18 -11.23
N TYR A 39 5.03 -0.51 -12.02
CA TYR A 39 5.15 -1.33 -13.21
C TYR A 39 5.52 -0.53 -14.45
N ARG A 40 6.52 -1.03 -15.20
CA ARG A 40 6.91 -0.47 -16.50
C ARG A 40 5.77 -0.57 -17.50
N LYS A 41 5.68 0.41 -18.41
CA LYS A 41 4.67 0.45 -19.51
C LYS A 41 3.21 0.55 -19.06
N MET A 42 2.95 0.71 -17.77
CA MET A 42 1.62 0.99 -17.27
C MET A 42 1.50 2.50 -17.01
N ASP A 43 1.47 3.29 -18.07
CA ASP A 43 1.64 4.75 -17.98
C ASP A 43 0.30 5.47 -17.94
N ILE A 44 -0.56 5.26 -18.95
CA ILE A 44 -1.81 5.99 -19.14
C ILE A 44 -2.78 5.73 -17.97
N GLY A 45 -3.26 4.50 -17.79
CA GLY A 45 -4.29 4.16 -16.81
C GLY A 45 -3.87 4.35 -15.35
N THR A 46 -2.58 4.50 -15.08
CA THR A 46 -2.05 4.82 -13.73
C THR A 46 -1.79 6.32 -13.55
N ALA A 47 -1.92 7.12 -14.62
CA ALA A 47 -1.46 8.50 -14.71
C ALA A 47 -0.06 8.65 -14.11
N LYS A 48 0.87 7.84 -14.63
CA LYS A 48 2.25 7.85 -14.16
C LYS A 48 2.88 9.21 -14.46
N ILE A 49 3.61 9.73 -13.48
CA ILE A 49 4.31 10.99 -13.64
C ILE A 49 5.39 10.89 -14.73
N THR A 50 5.41 11.83 -15.63
CA THR A 50 6.42 11.93 -16.70
C THR A 50 7.72 12.59 -16.20
N ALA A 51 8.82 12.37 -16.91
CA ALA A 51 10.10 13.01 -16.58
C ALA A 51 10.02 14.56 -16.60
N ALA A 52 9.19 15.12 -17.47
CA ALA A 52 8.95 16.56 -17.54
C ALA A 52 8.22 17.08 -16.29
N GLU A 53 7.18 16.34 -15.85
CA GLU A 53 6.42 16.67 -14.65
C GLU A 53 7.26 16.51 -13.37
N MET A 54 8.23 15.61 -13.33
CA MET A 54 9.13 15.43 -12.18
C MET A 54 10.01 16.68 -11.93
N GLN A 55 10.19 17.53 -12.90
CA GLN A 55 10.92 18.81 -12.79
C GLN A 55 12.30 18.68 -12.11
N GLY A 56 12.99 17.57 -12.34
CA GLY A 56 14.31 17.28 -11.76
C GLY A 56 14.28 16.72 -10.35
N VAL A 57 13.12 16.56 -9.72
CA VAL A 57 12.97 15.85 -8.45
C VAL A 57 13.05 14.34 -8.68
N LYS A 58 13.95 13.67 -7.97
CA LYS A 58 14.10 12.22 -8.10
C LYS A 58 12.91 11.50 -7.46
N HIS A 59 12.34 10.56 -8.22
CA HIS A 59 11.27 9.68 -7.77
C HIS A 59 11.79 8.25 -7.70
N HIS A 60 11.41 7.56 -6.64
CA HIS A 60 11.72 6.16 -6.38
C HIS A 60 10.45 5.32 -6.46
N LEU A 61 10.58 4.03 -6.74
CA LEU A 61 9.50 3.06 -6.86
C LEU A 61 8.52 3.36 -8.02
N ILE A 62 9.06 3.91 -9.09
CA ILE A 62 8.36 4.11 -10.37
C ILE A 62 9.13 3.33 -11.44
N ASP A 63 8.45 2.58 -12.31
CA ASP A 63 9.05 1.83 -13.43
C ASP A 63 10.15 0.82 -13.02
N ILE A 64 10.01 0.18 -11.88
CA ILE A 64 11.05 -0.74 -11.37
C ILE A 64 10.74 -2.22 -11.66
N LEU A 65 9.48 -2.59 -11.91
CA LEU A 65 9.05 -3.97 -12.15
C LEU A 65 8.40 -4.15 -13.52
N ASP A 66 8.46 -5.37 -14.04
CA ASP A 66 7.64 -5.76 -15.19
C ASP A 66 6.21 -6.13 -14.73
N PRO A 67 5.18 -5.95 -15.58
CA PRO A 67 3.80 -6.29 -15.21
C PRO A 67 3.55 -7.76 -14.85
N SER A 68 4.48 -8.65 -15.20
CA SER A 68 4.45 -10.08 -14.85
C SER A 68 5.02 -10.38 -13.46
N GLU A 69 5.67 -9.41 -12.83
CA GLU A 69 6.24 -9.56 -11.50
C GLU A 69 5.22 -9.21 -10.41
N ASP A 70 5.23 -9.97 -9.33
CA ASP A 70 4.37 -9.68 -8.20
C ASP A 70 4.86 -8.44 -7.42
N PHE A 71 3.92 -7.60 -7.00
CA PHE A 71 4.20 -6.50 -6.09
C PHE A 71 3.18 -6.46 -4.97
N ASN A 72 3.67 -6.50 -3.76
CA ASN A 72 2.86 -6.52 -2.54
C ASN A 72 3.45 -5.60 -1.47
N VAL A 73 2.80 -5.52 -0.31
CA VAL A 73 3.21 -4.65 0.79
C VAL A 73 4.60 -4.99 1.35
N VAL A 74 5.00 -6.26 1.31
CA VAL A 74 6.33 -6.72 1.79
C VAL A 74 7.42 -6.16 0.89
N LEU A 75 7.27 -6.36 -0.43
CA LEU A 75 8.20 -5.82 -1.43
C LEU A 75 8.20 -4.28 -1.45
N PHE A 76 7.01 -3.66 -1.29
CA PHE A 76 6.96 -2.22 -1.14
C PHE A 76 7.81 -1.74 0.03
N LYS A 77 7.63 -2.32 1.22
CA LYS A 77 8.39 -1.96 2.43
C LYS A 77 9.89 -2.14 2.20
N GLU A 78 10.31 -3.27 1.65
CA GLU A 78 11.72 -3.54 1.34
C GLU A 78 12.33 -2.49 0.41
N TYR A 79 11.68 -2.21 -0.72
CA TYR A 79 12.17 -1.23 -1.69
C TYR A 79 12.11 0.20 -1.14
N ALA A 80 11.08 0.55 -0.38
CA ALA A 80 10.96 1.86 0.24
C ALA A 80 12.06 2.09 1.28
N LEU A 81 12.37 1.10 2.13
CA LEU A 81 13.47 1.17 3.09
C LEU A 81 14.83 1.35 2.40
N LYS A 82 15.09 0.60 1.31
CA LYS A 82 16.32 0.78 0.51
C LYS A 82 16.40 2.19 -0.09
N ALA A 83 15.29 2.69 -0.63
CA ALA A 83 15.23 4.05 -1.17
C ALA A 83 15.46 5.10 -0.09
N MET A 84 14.87 4.93 1.10
CA MET A 84 15.07 5.83 2.24
C MET A 84 16.54 5.89 2.67
N GLU A 85 17.21 4.73 2.80
CA GLU A 85 18.66 4.71 3.14
C GLU A 85 19.50 5.44 2.08
N ASP A 86 19.20 5.24 0.80
CA ASP A 86 19.88 5.95 -0.29
C ASP A 86 19.63 7.47 -0.22
N ILE A 87 18.40 7.91 0.08
CA ILE A 87 18.04 9.32 0.26
C ILE A 87 18.78 9.93 1.46
N TYR A 88 18.74 9.28 2.61
CA TYR A 88 19.43 9.74 3.82
C TYR A 88 20.95 9.82 3.66
N SER A 89 21.54 8.86 2.93
CA SER A 89 22.99 8.86 2.66
C SER A 89 23.46 10.12 1.91
N ARG A 90 22.55 10.78 1.18
CA ARG A 90 22.80 12.05 0.49
C ARG A 90 22.38 13.28 1.30
N GLY A 91 22.01 13.11 2.58
CA GLY A 91 21.55 14.21 3.43
C GLY A 91 20.24 14.85 2.98
N ARG A 92 19.36 14.04 2.35
CA ARG A 92 18.05 14.49 1.87
C ARG A 92 16.92 13.89 2.70
N ILE A 93 15.72 14.46 2.56
CA ILE A 93 14.52 14.02 3.28
C ILE A 93 13.67 13.15 2.35
N PRO A 94 13.33 11.89 2.74
CA PRO A 94 12.38 11.10 1.98
C PRO A 94 10.96 11.63 2.16
N ILE A 95 10.21 11.69 1.05
CA ILE A 95 8.81 12.09 1.02
C ILE A 95 8.02 10.94 0.40
N VAL A 96 7.25 10.24 1.22
CA VAL A 96 6.38 9.14 0.76
C VAL A 96 5.06 9.72 0.27
N VAL A 97 4.77 9.51 -1.01
CA VAL A 97 3.61 10.09 -1.69
C VAL A 97 2.75 9.01 -2.30
N GLY A 98 1.48 8.94 -1.92
CA GLY A 98 0.58 7.96 -2.53
C GLY A 98 -0.79 7.87 -1.90
N GLY A 99 -1.63 6.99 -2.48
CA GLY A 99 -2.99 6.71 -2.02
C GLY A 99 -3.15 5.35 -1.33
N THR A 100 -2.11 4.49 -1.35
CA THR A 100 -2.17 3.15 -0.77
C THR A 100 -1.86 3.20 0.73
N GLY A 101 -2.87 3.54 1.53
CA GLY A 101 -2.71 3.75 2.98
C GLY A 101 -2.07 2.58 3.70
N PHE A 102 -2.35 1.34 3.28
CA PHE A 102 -1.76 0.14 3.87
C PHE A 102 -0.23 0.08 3.67
N TYR A 103 0.27 0.52 2.52
CA TYR A 103 1.71 0.62 2.25
C TYR A 103 2.38 1.66 3.15
N ILE A 104 1.72 2.81 3.29
CA ILE A 104 2.21 3.89 4.14
C ILE A 104 2.28 3.44 5.61
N GLN A 105 1.24 2.79 6.12
CA GLN A 105 1.22 2.25 7.48
C GLN A 105 2.31 1.21 7.71
N ALA A 106 2.48 0.29 6.76
CA ALA A 106 3.50 -0.75 6.81
C ALA A 106 4.92 -0.18 6.97
N LEU A 107 5.22 0.89 6.25
CA LEU A 107 6.50 1.58 6.32
C LEU A 107 6.63 2.41 7.61
N LEU A 108 5.59 3.20 7.94
CA LEU A 108 5.62 4.17 9.01
C LEU A 108 5.75 3.54 10.40
N TYR A 109 5.10 2.40 10.61
CA TYR A 109 5.10 1.69 11.89
C TYR A 109 5.97 0.43 11.88
N ASP A 110 6.77 0.27 10.83
CA ASP A 110 7.66 -0.89 10.67
C ASP A 110 6.93 -2.24 10.89
N ILE A 111 5.70 -2.33 10.33
CA ILE A 111 4.85 -3.52 10.50
C ILE A 111 5.57 -4.75 9.96
N ASP A 112 5.64 -5.81 10.78
CA ASP A 112 6.19 -7.07 10.36
C ASP A 112 5.15 -7.90 9.61
N PHE A 113 5.54 -8.36 8.43
CA PHE A 113 4.75 -9.28 7.63
C PHE A 113 5.41 -10.64 7.65
N GLU A 114 4.67 -11.65 8.03
CA GLU A 114 5.10 -13.01 7.82
C GLU A 114 5.25 -13.27 6.31
N GLU A 115 6.40 -13.79 5.91
CA GLU A 115 6.64 -14.21 4.53
C GLU A 115 5.53 -15.17 4.08
N ASN A 116 4.95 -14.90 2.92
CA ASN A 116 4.04 -15.86 2.31
C ASN A 116 4.87 -17.10 1.95
N ASP A 117 4.52 -18.23 2.54
CA ASP A 117 5.00 -19.51 2.03
C ASP A 117 4.54 -19.66 0.58
N ASN A 118 5.44 -20.16 -0.26
CA ASN A 118 5.09 -20.53 -1.64
C ASN A 118 4.12 -21.72 -1.71
N ASP A 119 3.78 -22.32 -0.56
CA ASP A 119 2.79 -23.39 -0.47
C ASP A 119 1.36 -22.82 -0.55
N MET A 120 0.84 -22.80 -1.76
CA MET A 120 -0.53 -22.35 -2.05
C MET A 120 -1.59 -23.43 -1.75
N SER A 121 -1.18 -24.63 -1.35
CA SER A 121 -2.09 -25.80 -1.21
C SER A 121 -3.23 -25.54 -0.24
N TYR A 122 -2.97 -24.93 0.90
CA TYR A 122 -4.00 -24.62 1.88
C TYR A 122 -4.94 -23.50 1.42
N ARG A 123 -4.45 -22.53 0.70
CA ARG A 123 -5.26 -21.49 0.07
C ARG A 123 -6.22 -22.07 -0.95
N GLU A 124 -5.74 -22.98 -1.79
CA GLU A 124 -6.55 -23.67 -2.78
C GLU A 124 -7.61 -24.57 -2.10
N GLU A 125 -7.21 -25.27 -1.03
CA GLU A 125 -8.15 -26.04 -0.20
C GLU A 125 -9.30 -25.17 0.33
N LEU A 126 -8.97 -24.03 0.94
CA LEU A 126 -9.97 -23.09 1.49
C LEU A 126 -10.85 -22.45 0.39
N GLN A 127 -10.28 -22.15 -0.78
CA GLN A 127 -11.04 -21.67 -1.94
C GLN A 127 -12.02 -22.72 -2.45
N ASN A 128 -11.60 -23.99 -2.51
CA ASN A 128 -12.45 -25.10 -2.90
C ASN A 128 -13.57 -25.33 -1.87
N LEU A 129 -13.28 -25.26 -0.57
CA LEU A 129 -14.30 -25.37 0.49
C LEU A 129 -15.32 -24.22 0.41
N ALA A 130 -14.87 -22.99 0.14
CA ALA A 130 -15.77 -21.84 -0.05
C ALA A 130 -16.65 -22.03 -1.28
N SER A 131 -16.12 -22.58 -2.37
CA SER A 131 -16.87 -22.83 -3.60
C SER A 131 -17.89 -23.96 -3.42
N LEU A 132 -17.56 -24.99 -2.66
CA LEU A 132 -18.39 -26.18 -2.47
C LEU A 132 -19.49 -25.96 -1.40
N HIS A 133 -19.14 -25.34 -0.27
CA HIS A 133 -20.00 -25.20 0.91
C HIS A 133 -20.51 -23.78 1.16
N GLY A 134 -20.04 -22.82 0.35
CA GLY A 134 -20.37 -21.40 0.50
C GLY A 134 -19.42 -20.65 1.43
N ASN A 135 -19.43 -19.33 1.32
CA ASN A 135 -18.51 -18.42 2.04
C ASN A 135 -18.67 -18.50 3.56
N ASN A 136 -19.90 -18.74 4.04
CA ASN A 136 -20.18 -18.87 5.47
C ASN A 136 -19.43 -20.04 6.10
N TYR A 137 -19.23 -21.14 5.36
CA TYR A 137 -18.52 -22.31 5.87
C TYR A 137 -17.09 -21.98 6.31
N ILE A 138 -16.31 -21.33 5.45
CA ILE A 138 -14.95 -20.93 5.82
C ILE A 138 -14.92 -19.79 6.85
N HIS A 139 -15.96 -18.95 6.85
CA HIS A 139 -16.13 -17.91 7.86
C HIS A 139 -16.40 -18.51 9.25
N ASP A 140 -17.21 -19.57 9.34
CA ASP A 140 -17.43 -20.32 10.59
C ASP A 140 -16.16 -21.03 11.07
N MET A 141 -15.28 -21.48 10.13
CA MET A 141 -13.96 -21.99 10.49
C MET A 141 -13.12 -20.89 11.14
N LEU A 142 -13.13 -19.67 10.56
CA LEU A 142 -12.44 -18.52 11.16
C LEU A 142 -13.01 -18.20 12.54
N GLY A 143 -14.34 -18.22 12.71
CA GLY A 143 -14.99 -17.99 14.00
C GLY A 143 -14.57 -18.93 15.11
N LYS A 144 -14.14 -20.17 14.78
CA LYS A 144 -13.63 -21.13 15.75
C LYS A 144 -12.20 -20.85 16.21
N VAL A 145 -11.36 -20.27 15.35
CA VAL A 145 -9.93 -20.03 15.65
C VAL A 145 -9.67 -18.59 16.04
N ASP A 146 -10.37 -17.63 15.43
CA ASP A 146 -10.23 -16.19 15.69
C ASP A 146 -11.61 -15.50 15.63
N PRO A 147 -12.40 -15.59 16.71
CA PRO A 147 -13.74 -14.99 16.77
C PRO A 147 -13.75 -13.47 16.53
N GLU A 148 -12.73 -12.77 16.99
CA GLU A 148 -12.62 -11.32 16.84
C GLU A 148 -12.42 -10.92 15.36
N SER A 149 -11.59 -11.65 14.63
CA SER A 149 -11.47 -11.45 13.18
C SER A 149 -12.74 -11.82 12.44
N ALA A 150 -13.43 -12.87 12.86
CA ALA A 150 -14.70 -13.26 12.23
C ALA A 150 -15.80 -12.20 12.42
N GLU A 151 -15.83 -11.50 13.55
CA GLU A 151 -16.74 -10.37 13.77
C GLU A 151 -16.45 -9.18 12.84
N LYS A 152 -15.15 -8.90 12.61
CA LYS A 152 -14.71 -7.76 11.80
C LYS A 152 -14.70 -8.03 10.30
N ILE A 153 -14.57 -9.28 9.87
CA ILE A 153 -14.45 -9.69 8.48
C ILE A 153 -15.76 -10.29 8.00
N HIS A 154 -16.46 -9.63 7.08
CA HIS A 154 -17.67 -10.16 6.49
C HIS A 154 -17.40 -11.45 5.70
N ALA A 155 -18.29 -12.45 5.78
CA ALA A 155 -18.13 -13.76 5.12
C ALA A 155 -17.87 -13.67 3.60
N ASN A 156 -18.46 -12.69 2.91
CA ASN A 156 -18.23 -12.48 1.48
C ASN A 156 -16.82 -11.91 1.17
N ASN A 157 -16.06 -11.50 2.17
CA ASN A 157 -14.67 -11.14 1.97
C ASN A 157 -13.76 -12.37 2.08
N VAL A 158 -14.00 -13.34 1.19
CA VAL A 158 -13.34 -14.64 1.14
C VAL A 158 -11.81 -14.51 1.22
N LYS A 159 -11.22 -13.56 0.49
CA LYS A 159 -9.78 -13.34 0.50
C LYS A 159 -9.24 -13.01 1.90
N ARG A 160 -9.95 -12.17 2.67
CA ARG A 160 -9.55 -11.83 4.03
C ARG A 160 -9.77 -12.97 5.00
N VAL A 161 -10.87 -13.73 4.86
CA VAL A 161 -11.14 -14.92 5.67
C VAL A 161 -10.03 -15.95 5.47
N ILE A 162 -9.69 -16.26 4.21
CA ILE A 162 -8.61 -17.19 3.87
C ILE A 162 -7.28 -16.70 4.46
N ARG A 163 -6.94 -15.43 4.29
CA ARG A 163 -5.69 -14.87 4.85
C ARG A 163 -5.58 -15.04 6.35
N ALA A 164 -6.68 -14.85 7.08
CA ALA A 164 -6.68 -15.03 8.54
C ALA A 164 -6.50 -16.50 8.95
N LEU A 165 -7.12 -17.42 8.23
CA LEU A 165 -6.95 -18.86 8.45
C LEU A 165 -5.54 -19.35 8.11
N GLU A 166 -4.96 -18.87 7.01
CA GLU A 166 -3.57 -19.16 6.63
C GLU A 166 -2.59 -18.68 7.70
N PHE A 167 -2.78 -17.45 8.16
CA PHE A 167 -1.95 -16.86 9.21
C PHE A 167 -1.98 -17.73 10.47
N TYR A 168 -3.19 -18.11 10.94
CA TYR A 168 -3.33 -18.97 12.10
C TYR A 168 -2.70 -20.34 11.89
N LYS A 169 -2.91 -20.98 10.72
CA LYS A 169 -2.32 -22.28 10.40
C LYS A 169 -0.79 -22.24 10.45
N LYS A 170 -0.20 -21.14 9.97
CA LYS A 170 1.24 -20.99 9.89
C LYS A 170 1.89 -20.67 11.23
N THR A 171 1.29 -19.73 11.97
CA THR A 171 1.91 -19.14 13.16
C THR A 171 1.40 -19.73 14.48
N GLY A 172 0.21 -20.33 14.48
CA GLY A 172 -0.53 -20.71 15.69
C GLY A 172 -1.10 -19.52 16.46
N THR A 173 -0.91 -18.29 15.97
CA THR A 173 -1.36 -17.03 16.58
C THR A 173 -2.57 -16.50 15.82
N LYS A 174 -3.53 -15.88 16.50
CA LYS A 174 -4.65 -15.22 15.84
C LYS A 174 -4.19 -13.95 15.13
N ILE A 175 -4.73 -13.71 13.93
CA ILE A 175 -4.40 -12.50 13.21
C ILE A 175 -4.92 -11.24 13.91
N SER A 176 -6.01 -11.34 14.70
CA SER A 176 -6.49 -10.25 15.56
C SER A 176 -5.45 -9.83 16.60
N GLU A 177 -4.86 -10.79 17.31
CA GLU A 177 -3.81 -10.53 18.32
C GLU A 177 -2.55 -9.93 17.69
N HIS A 178 -2.13 -10.46 16.53
CA HIS A 178 -1.02 -9.89 15.77
C HIS A 178 -1.30 -8.45 15.35
N ASN A 179 -2.46 -8.17 14.76
CA ASN A 179 -2.84 -6.83 14.34
C ASN A 179 -2.93 -5.85 15.51
N GLU A 180 -3.42 -6.29 16.67
CA GLU A 180 -3.44 -5.46 17.87
C GLU A 180 -2.02 -5.09 18.32
N THR A 181 -1.11 -6.06 18.39
CA THR A 181 0.30 -5.82 18.72
C THR A 181 0.96 -4.87 17.72
N GLU A 182 0.75 -5.09 16.41
CA GLU A 182 1.31 -4.22 15.37
C GLU A 182 0.73 -2.80 15.43
N SER A 183 -0.54 -2.64 15.84
CA SER A 183 -1.19 -1.33 15.96
C SER A 183 -0.64 -0.48 17.11
N GLN A 184 0.04 -1.09 18.09
CA GLN A 184 0.65 -0.43 19.24
C GLN A 184 2.11 -0.02 18.98
N LYS A 185 2.68 -0.39 17.83
CA LYS A 185 4.05 0.00 17.48
C LYS A 185 4.15 1.52 17.30
N GLU A 186 5.15 2.10 17.92
CA GLU A 186 5.52 3.50 17.66
C GLU A 186 6.36 3.59 16.39
N SER A 187 6.23 4.69 15.67
CA SER A 187 7.04 4.92 14.47
C SER A 187 8.51 5.14 14.84
N PRO A 188 9.46 4.48 14.14
CA PRO A 188 10.88 4.75 14.30
C PRO A 188 11.32 6.08 13.69
N TYR A 189 10.43 6.81 13.04
CA TYR A 189 10.70 8.06 12.34
C TYR A 189 10.16 9.28 13.09
N ASN A 190 10.84 10.42 12.94
CA ASN A 190 10.27 11.72 13.20
C ASN A 190 9.52 12.16 11.94
N PHE A 191 8.19 12.05 11.94
CA PHE A 191 7.41 12.20 10.71
C PHE A 191 6.37 13.30 10.77
N GLU A 192 6.15 13.92 9.62
CA GLU A 192 5.02 14.81 9.37
C GLU A 192 4.05 14.13 8.40
N TYR A 193 2.76 14.10 8.73
CA TYR A 193 1.74 13.38 7.97
C TYR A 193 0.67 14.34 7.44
N PHE A 194 0.69 14.56 6.13
CA PHE A 194 -0.25 15.45 5.45
C PHE A 194 -1.29 14.64 4.66
N VAL A 195 -2.56 14.96 4.88
CA VAL A 195 -3.68 14.38 4.13
C VAL A 195 -4.31 15.48 3.30
N LEU A 196 -4.17 15.39 1.98
CA LEU A 196 -4.90 16.29 1.08
C LEU A 196 -6.36 15.88 1.00
N CYS A 197 -7.24 16.85 1.13
CA CYS A 197 -8.68 16.69 1.00
C CYS A 197 -9.22 17.73 0.02
N ASP A 198 -10.31 17.40 -0.65
CA ASP A 198 -11.10 18.34 -1.45
C ASP A 198 -12.58 18.00 -1.30
N ASP A 199 -13.44 18.88 -1.75
CA ASP A 199 -14.87 18.62 -1.83
C ASP A 199 -15.15 17.41 -2.73
N ARG A 200 -16.06 16.54 -2.30
CA ARG A 200 -16.33 15.26 -2.99
C ARG A 200 -16.81 15.48 -4.43
N ALA A 201 -17.65 16.48 -4.69
CA ALA A 201 -18.13 16.78 -6.01
C ALA A 201 -16.99 17.23 -6.93
N LYS A 202 -16.12 18.12 -6.41
CA LYS A 202 -14.92 18.57 -7.15
C LYS A 202 -13.94 17.43 -7.44
N LEU A 203 -13.81 16.48 -6.52
CA LEU A 203 -12.96 15.30 -6.75
C LEU A 203 -13.52 14.43 -7.88
N TYR A 204 -14.81 14.19 -7.93
CA TYR A 204 -15.44 13.44 -9.02
C TYR A 204 -15.24 14.14 -10.35
N ASP A 205 -15.47 15.44 -10.45
CA ASP A 205 -15.21 16.22 -11.66
C ASP A 205 -13.75 16.11 -12.12
N LYS A 206 -12.79 16.14 -11.18
CA LYS A 206 -11.37 15.97 -11.50
C LYS A 206 -11.03 14.54 -11.96
N ILE A 207 -11.66 13.54 -11.36
CA ILE A 207 -11.48 12.13 -11.74
C ILE A 207 -12.02 11.90 -13.16
N ASP A 208 -13.23 12.39 -13.44
CA ASP A 208 -13.87 12.23 -14.76
C ASP A 208 -13.03 12.90 -15.85
N ARG A 209 -12.60 14.15 -15.64
CA ARG A 209 -11.69 14.83 -16.60
C ARG A 209 -10.38 14.08 -16.80
N ARG A 210 -9.83 13.48 -15.75
CA ARG A 210 -8.60 12.69 -15.85
C ARG A 210 -8.81 11.43 -16.68
N ILE A 211 -9.97 10.79 -16.55
CA ILE A 211 -10.35 9.62 -17.36
C ILE A 211 -10.51 10.04 -18.83
N ASP A 212 -11.17 11.16 -19.09
CA ASP A 212 -11.33 11.68 -20.46
C ASP A 212 -9.96 11.90 -21.13
N ILE A 213 -9.02 12.54 -20.45
CA ILE A 213 -7.65 12.72 -20.94
C ILE A 213 -6.95 11.37 -21.20
N MET A 214 -7.09 10.39 -20.31
CA MET A 214 -6.51 9.06 -20.50
C MET A 214 -7.07 8.29 -21.69
N LEU A 215 -8.29 8.62 -22.13
CA LEU A 215 -8.93 7.99 -23.30
C LEU A 215 -8.54 8.67 -24.62
N GLU A 216 -7.97 9.87 -24.57
CA GLU A 216 -7.48 10.62 -25.73
C GLU A 216 -6.02 10.28 -26.07
N ASP A 217 -5.23 9.75 -25.12
CA ASP A 217 -3.84 9.30 -25.28
C ASP A 217 -3.78 7.84 -25.81
#